data_ba086d77cdba28122dfe450c8bc69b63
#
_entry.id   ba086d77cdba28122dfe450c8bc69b63
#
_cell.length_a   1.000
_cell.length_b   1.000
_cell.length_c   1.000
_cell.angle_alpha   90.00
_cell.angle_beta   90.00
_cell.angle_gamma   90.00
#
_symmetry.space_group_name_H-M   'P 1'
#
loop_
_entity.id
_entity.type
_entity.pdbx_description
1 polymer ?
#
loop_
_entity_poly.entity_id
_entity_poly.type
_entity_poly.pdbx_seq_one_letter_code
_entity_poly.pdbx_strand_id
1 'polypeptide(L)'
;MRSFFKQYLFKLFNALSFLIPIKLQLELDSDIDVVILIQKPLGIGDLVMLSPLVILLEEKFIKNNIYIVTEYEKFIDFNRASWIHPSSPKKCSLANSIVISPMLVFTHLEYIFQSKYFIGYFFSNKLTSNFMKSEYKYSLTSGHYFRKIFTILDALDIEYDKENLSYPRIMTTDFTRNSDNVVIAPYVNWEERQFPLSKFVSLIHSLLEICSCKIVLIGSDNPLEVEFNKQLEALVSSSRLDNQTGYTTLLKMSDLISKAKLYIGNDSGPSHIAYLNARRSIVFFGSVRFE
;
A
#
# COMPACT_ATOMS: atom_id res chain seq x y z
N MET A 1 -1.05 18.96 -21.56
CA MET A 1 -2.34 18.22 -21.59
C MET A 1 -2.70 17.60 -20.22
N ARG A 2 -1.83 16.82 -19.55
CA ARG A 2 -2.13 16.20 -18.22
C ARG A 2 -2.46 17.20 -17.11
N SER A 3 -1.83 18.36 -17.05
CA SER A 3 -2.09 19.40 -16.04
C SER A 3 -3.47 20.08 -16.20
N PHE A 4 -3.87 20.36 -17.45
CA PHE A 4 -5.17 20.97 -17.76
C PHE A 4 -6.33 20.04 -17.44
N PHE A 5 -6.17 18.75 -17.75
CA PHE A 5 -7.14 17.72 -17.45
C PHE A 5 -7.33 17.54 -15.93
N LYS A 6 -6.23 17.56 -15.15
CA LYS A 6 -6.29 17.52 -13.67
C LYS A 6 -7.02 18.72 -13.08
N GLN A 7 -6.80 19.94 -13.62
CA GLN A 7 -7.49 21.14 -13.15
C GLN A 7 -8.98 21.13 -13.50
N TYR A 8 -9.35 20.62 -14.68
CA TYR A 8 -10.75 20.49 -15.09
C TYR A 8 -11.49 19.47 -14.22
N LEU A 9 -10.86 18.33 -13.96
CA LEU A 9 -11.37 17.29 -13.06
C LEU A 9 -11.54 17.81 -11.63
N PHE A 10 -10.61 18.61 -11.15
CA PHE A 10 -10.69 19.26 -9.83
C PHE A 10 -11.88 20.24 -9.73
N LYS A 11 -12.11 21.04 -10.79
CA LYS A 11 -13.28 21.94 -10.85
C LYS A 11 -14.59 21.17 -10.89
N LEU A 12 -14.66 20.09 -11.67
CA LEU A 12 -15.84 19.25 -11.77
C LEU A 12 -16.14 18.56 -10.41
N PHE A 13 -15.14 18.07 -9.72
CA PHE A 13 -15.35 17.46 -8.39
C PHE A 13 -15.78 18.49 -7.35
N ASN A 14 -15.17 19.69 -7.33
CA ASN A 14 -15.63 20.76 -6.46
C ASN A 14 -17.10 21.12 -6.73
N ALA A 15 -17.50 21.13 -8.00
CA ALA A 15 -18.91 21.31 -8.38
C ALA A 15 -19.80 20.15 -7.93
N LEU A 16 -19.32 18.90 -8.00
CA LEU A 16 -20.06 17.72 -7.56
C LEU A 16 -20.05 17.55 -6.02
N SER A 17 -19.05 18.10 -5.33
CA SER A 17 -18.99 18.03 -3.85
C SER A 17 -20.14 18.77 -3.18
N PHE A 18 -20.75 19.77 -3.86
CA PHE A 18 -21.98 20.41 -3.39
C PHE A 18 -23.21 19.49 -3.42
N LEU A 19 -23.15 18.40 -4.16
CA LEU A 19 -24.23 17.41 -4.24
C LEU A 19 -24.11 16.33 -3.16
N ILE A 20 -22.99 16.27 -2.46
CA ILE A 20 -22.79 15.31 -1.35
C ILE A 20 -23.53 15.86 -0.13
N PRO A 21 -24.49 15.14 0.43
CA PRO A 21 -25.20 15.59 1.62
C PRO A 21 -24.22 15.77 2.78
N ILE A 22 -24.12 17.00 3.32
CA ILE A 22 -23.32 17.27 4.50
C ILE A 22 -24.10 16.82 5.72
N LYS A 23 -23.55 15.91 6.51
CA LYS A 23 -24.05 15.50 7.81
C LYS A 23 -23.25 16.22 8.90
N LEU A 24 -23.94 16.94 9.77
CA LEU A 24 -23.30 17.82 10.75
C LEU A 24 -22.63 17.08 11.91
N GLN A 25 -22.93 15.81 12.10
CA GLN A 25 -22.39 15.00 13.19
C GLN A 25 -22.17 13.56 12.74
N LEU A 26 -21.05 12.97 13.16
CA LEU A 26 -20.78 11.55 12.97
C LEU A 26 -21.50 10.77 14.08
N GLU A 27 -22.61 10.12 13.73
CA GLU A 27 -23.29 9.18 14.62
C GLU A 27 -22.89 7.77 14.21
N LEU A 28 -22.06 7.14 15.03
CA LEU A 28 -21.61 5.77 14.82
C LEU A 28 -22.66 4.81 15.38
N ASP A 29 -23.60 4.41 14.53
CA ASP A 29 -24.55 3.34 14.85
C ASP A 29 -23.83 2.01 15.08
N SER A 30 -24.41 1.14 15.90
CA SER A 30 -23.82 -0.16 16.25
C SER A 30 -23.60 -1.09 15.05
N ASP A 31 -24.23 -0.81 13.92
CA ASP A 31 -24.29 -1.71 12.75
C ASP A 31 -23.67 -1.08 11.49
N ILE A 32 -22.94 0.04 11.63
CA ILE A 32 -22.33 0.70 10.46
C ILE A 32 -21.14 -0.10 9.92
N ASP A 33 -21.14 -0.43 8.64
CA ASP A 33 -20.01 -1.08 8.00
C ASP A 33 -18.87 -0.08 7.72
N VAL A 34 -17.62 -0.55 7.76
CA VAL A 34 -16.45 0.25 7.40
C VAL A 34 -15.88 -0.27 6.09
N VAL A 35 -15.75 0.59 5.09
CA VAL A 35 -15.27 0.24 3.76
C VAL A 35 -14.02 1.06 3.44
N ILE A 36 -12.89 0.40 3.27
CA ILE A 36 -11.60 1.03 2.99
C ILE A 36 -11.24 0.79 1.53
N LEU A 37 -11.09 1.86 0.75
CA LEU A 37 -10.78 1.77 -0.68
C LEU A 37 -9.26 1.89 -0.90
N ILE A 38 -8.62 0.77 -1.24
CA ILE A 38 -7.20 0.71 -1.57
C ILE A 38 -7.05 0.19 -2.99
N GLN A 39 -7.34 1.04 -3.95
CA GLN A 39 -7.37 0.73 -5.38
C GLN A 39 -6.31 1.55 -6.12
N LYS A 40 -5.96 1.11 -7.34
CA LYS A 40 -5.05 1.89 -8.20
C LYS A 40 -5.47 3.36 -8.28
N PRO A 41 -4.54 4.31 -8.19
CA PRO A 41 -3.08 4.14 -8.33
C PRO A 41 -2.31 3.83 -7.03
N LEU A 42 -2.98 3.49 -5.92
CA LEU A 42 -2.31 3.01 -4.71
C LEU A 42 -1.64 1.66 -4.99
N GLY A 43 -0.41 1.51 -4.52
CA GLY A 43 0.39 0.30 -4.68
C GLY A 43 0.34 -0.62 -3.46
N ILE A 44 1.07 -1.73 -3.56
CA ILE A 44 1.28 -2.67 -2.45
C ILE A 44 1.90 -1.97 -1.23
N GLY A 45 2.85 -1.07 -1.47
CA GLY A 45 3.46 -0.27 -0.41
C GLY A 45 2.45 0.57 0.35
N ASP A 46 1.49 1.19 -0.36
CA ASP A 46 0.42 1.97 0.27
C ASP A 46 -0.49 1.08 1.14
N LEU A 47 -0.82 -0.13 0.67
CA LEU A 47 -1.61 -1.08 1.43
C LEU A 47 -0.89 -1.50 2.73
N VAL A 48 0.43 -1.75 2.66
CA VAL A 48 1.26 -2.04 3.83
C VAL A 48 1.28 -0.84 4.79
N MET A 49 1.51 0.35 4.27
CA MET A 49 1.57 1.58 5.07
C MET A 49 0.23 1.94 5.74
N LEU A 50 -0.90 1.56 5.12
CA LEU A 50 -2.24 1.77 5.66
C LEU A 50 -2.69 0.67 6.64
N SER A 51 -1.93 -0.40 6.77
CA SER A 51 -2.32 -1.53 7.60
C SER A 51 -2.55 -1.19 9.09
N PRO A 52 -1.80 -0.26 9.74
CA PRO A 52 -2.11 0.17 11.10
C PRO A 52 -3.50 0.85 11.23
N LEU A 53 -3.94 1.59 10.19
CA LEU A 53 -5.29 2.14 10.18
C LEU A 53 -6.34 1.04 10.26
N VAL A 54 -6.16 -0.05 9.50
CA VAL A 54 -7.10 -1.17 9.51
C VAL A 54 -7.18 -1.81 10.91
N ILE A 55 -6.04 -2.02 11.57
CA ILE A 55 -6.00 -2.59 12.94
C ILE A 55 -6.76 -1.70 13.92
N LEU A 56 -6.49 -0.40 13.93
CA LEU A 56 -7.17 0.55 14.82
C LEU A 56 -8.68 0.64 14.54
N LEU A 57 -9.09 0.51 13.28
CA LEU A 57 -10.49 0.41 12.92
C LEU A 57 -11.12 -0.91 13.42
N GLU A 58 -10.40 -2.04 13.37
CA GLU A 58 -10.86 -3.32 13.92
C GLU A 58 -11.07 -3.24 15.44
N GLU A 59 -10.21 -2.51 16.14
CA GLU A 59 -10.32 -2.29 17.58
C GLU A 59 -11.50 -1.36 17.95
N LYS A 60 -11.70 -0.29 17.18
CA LYS A 60 -12.80 0.66 17.41
C LYS A 60 -14.16 0.09 17.05
N PHE A 61 -14.26 -0.55 15.89
CA PHE A 61 -15.51 -1.06 15.32
C PHE A 61 -15.70 -2.57 15.59
N ILE A 62 -15.66 -2.98 16.87
CA ILE A 62 -15.65 -4.39 17.29
C ILE A 62 -16.85 -5.19 16.78
N LYS A 63 -18.03 -4.58 16.67
CA LYS A 63 -19.27 -5.24 16.22
C LYS A 63 -19.56 -5.08 14.73
N ASN A 64 -18.78 -4.30 14.01
CA ASN A 64 -19.05 -3.88 12.65
C ASN A 64 -18.23 -4.70 11.66
N ASN A 65 -18.73 -4.84 10.44
CA ASN A 65 -17.93 -5.43 9.37
C ASN A 65 -16.95 -4.41 8.82
N ILE A 66 -15.73 -4.87 8.53
CA ILE A 66 -14.70 -4.06 7.90
C ILE A 66 -14.33 -4.71 6.57
N TYR A 67 -14.36 -3.92 5.51
CA TYR A 67 -14.08 -4.37 4.16
C TYR A 67 -12.92 -3.58 3.56
N ILE A 68 -11.98 -4.29 2.95
CA ILE A 68 -10.89 -3.71 2.16
C ILE A 68 -11.19 -3.98 0.70
N VAL A 69 -11.49 -2.94 -0.05
CA VAL A 69 -11.76 -3.03 -1.50
C VAL A 69 -10.47 -2.78 -2.26
N THR A 70 -9.93 -3.82 -2.89
CA THR A 70 -8.63 -3.77 -3.56
C THR A 70 -8.54 -4.79 -4.69
N GLU A 71 -7.72 -4.51 -5.72
CA GLU A 71 -7.35 -5.44 -6.78
C GLU A 71 -6.25 -6.43 -6.36
N TYR A 72 -5.61 -6.19 -5.23
CA TYR A 72 -4.53 -7.05 -4.75
C TYR A 72 -5.08 -8.33 -4.12
N GLU A 73 -4.39 -9.45 -4.33
CA GLU A 73 -4.67 -10.69 -3.61
C GLU A 73 -4.39 -10.51 -2.11
N LYS A 74 -5.10 -11.29 -1.28
CA LYS A 74 -4.92 -11.25 0.17
C LYS A 74 -3.52 -11.77 0.53
N PHE A 75 -2.68 -10.93 1.13
CA PHE A 75 -1.35 -11.31 1.63
C PHE A 75 -1.08 -10.79 3.05
N ILE A 76 -1.96 -9.94 3.57
CA ILE A 76 -1.92 -9.43 4.94
C ILE A 76 -3.03 -10.11 5.74
N ASP A 77 -2.71 -10.60 6.93
CA ASP A 77 -3.65 -11.25 7.82
C ASP A 77 -4.17 -10.25 8.86
N PHE A 78 -5.33 -9.68 8.55
CA PHE A 78 -6.10 -8.89 9.50
C PHE A 78 -7.02 -9.80 10.31
N ASN A 79 -7.34 -9.40 11.55
CA ASN A 79 -8.15 -10.23 12.45
C ASN A 79 -9.57 -10.44 11.92
N ARG A 80 -10.21 -9.40 11.35
CA ARG A 80 -11.61 -9.42 10.95
C ARG A 80 -11.88 -8.81 9.58
N ALA A 81 -11.01 -7.94 9.08
CA ALA A 81 -11.23 -7.25 7.81
C ALA A 81 -11.31 -8.24 6.63
N SER A 82 -12.38 -8.11 5.88
CA SER A 82 -12.67 -8.92 4.69
C SER A 82 -12.16 -8.23 3.43
N TRP A 83 -11.53 -9.00 2.54
CA TRP A 83 -11.04 -8.52 1.26
C TRP A 83 -12.11 -8.65 0.20
N ILE A 84 -12.35 -7.60 -0.58
CA ILE A 84 -13.30 -7.56 -1.69
C ILE A 84 -12.58 -7.06 -2.93
N HIS A 85 -12.64 -7.85 -4.01
CA HIS A 85 -12.19 -7.38 -5.31
C HIS A 85 -13.20 -6.36 -5.88
N PRO A 86 -12.76 -5.23 -6.48
CA PRO A 86 -13.66 -4.18 -6.95
C PRO A 86 -14.73 -4.65 -7.96
N SER A 87 -14.41 -5.68 -8.77
CA SER A 87 -15.34 -6.27 -9.73
C SER A 87 -16.31 -7.31 -9.13
N SER A 88 -16.14 -7.67 -7.84
CA SER A 88 -17.03 -8.61 -7.18
C SER A 88 -18.40 -7.97 -6.91
N PRO A 89 -19.50 -8.76 -6.92
CA PRO A 89 -20.78 -8.27 -6.44
C PRO A 89 -20.62 -7.68 -5.04
N LYS A 90 -21.15 -6.48 -4.83
CA LYS A 90 -21.02 -5.77 -3.56
C LYS A 90 -21.55 -6.62 -2.41
N LYS A 91 -20.66 -7.02 -1.50
CA LYS A 91 -21.01 -7.80 -0.30
C LYS A 91 -21.35 -6.92 0.90
N CYS A 92 -21.23 -5.58 0.78
CA CYS A 92 -21.50 -4.63 1.85
C CYS A 92 -22.61 -3.66 1.49
N SER A 93 -23.38 -3.25 2.48
CA SER A 93 -24.40 -2.21 2.32
C SER A 93 -23.75 -0.84 2.40
N LEU A 94 -23.54 -0.19 1.26
CA LEU A 94 -22.95 1.16 1.23
C LEU A 94 -23.87 2.19 1.91
N ALA A 95 -25.18 2.02 1.86
CA ALA A 95 -26.13 2.96 2.46
C ALA A 95 -25.98 3.11 3.97
N ASN A 96 -25.43 2.10 4.66
CA ASN A 96 -25.11 2.13 6.08
C ASN A 96 -23.61 1.89 6.30
N SER A 97 -22.75 2.65 5.63
CA SER A 97 -21.30 2.50 5.75
C SER A 97 -20.57 3.82 5.94
N ILE A 98 -19.38 3.72 6.54
CA ILE A 98 -18.32 4.72 6.43
C ILE A 98 -17.38 4.29 5.33
N VAL A 99 -17.23 5.08 4.29
CA VAL A 99 -16.24 4.86 3.24
C VAL A 99 -15.00 5.69 3.52
N ILE A 100 -13.86 5.01 3.63
CA ILE A 100 -12.55 5.60 3.86
C ILE A 100 -11.72 5.46 2.58
N SER A 101 -11.28 6.57 2.01
CA SER A 101 -10.43 6.57 0.82
C SER A 101 -9.14 7.37 1.05
N PRO A 102 -8.03 6.71 1.36
CA PRO A 102 -6.73 7.37 1.56
C PRO A 102 -6.23 8.12 0.32
N MET A 103 -6.74 7.75 -0.86
CA MET A 103 -6.51 8.49 -2.11
C MET A 103 -7.76 8.40 -2.99
N LEU A 104 -8.50 9.51 -3.09
CA LEU A 104 -9.71 9.60 -3.90
C LEU A 104 -9.40 9.62 -5.40
N VAL A 105 -10.07 8.72 -6.11
CA VAL A 105 -10.09 8.65 -7.57
C VAL A 105 -11.53 8.59 -8.08
N PHE A 106 -11.75 8.82 -9.38
CA PHE A 106 -13.10 8.87 -9.96
C PHE A 106 -13.90 7.59 -9.76
N THR A 107 -13.25 6.44 -9.79
CA THR A 107 -13.89 5.15 -9.55
C THR A 107 -14.48 5.03 -8.14
N HIS A 108 -14.07 5.88 -7.21
CA HIS A 108 -14.59 5.91 -5.85
C HIS A 108 -15.87 6.73 -5.68
N LEU A 109 -16.30 7.51 -6.69
CA LEU A 109 -17.48 8.38 -6.58
C LEU A 109 -18.74 7.58 -6.26
N GLU A 110 -18.89 6.40 -6.86
CA GLU A 110 -20.04 5.54 -6.58
C GLU A 110 -20.12 5.15 -5.10
N TYR A 111 -19.00 4.81 -4.49
CA TYR A 111 -18.92 4.48 -3.06
C TYR A 111 -19.28 5.69 -2.21
N ILE A 112 -18.78 6.88 -2.59
CA ILE A 112 -19.01 8.13 -1.86
C ILE A 112 -20.49 8.51 -1.88
N PHE A 113 -21.14 8.51 -3.05
CA PHE A 113 -22.53 8.92 -3.18
C PHE A 113 -23.51 7.94 -2.53
N GLN A 114 -23.14 6.66 -2.41
CA GLN A 114 -23.98 5.64 -1.81
C GLN A 114 -23.76 5.45 -0.32
N SER A 115 -22.64 5.98 0.25
CA SER A 115 -22.30 5.79 1.66
C SER A 115 -23.05 6.74 2.59
N LYS A 116 -23.27 6.30 3.83
CA LYS A 116 -23.79 7.14 4.90
C LYS A 116 -22.77 8.23 5.28
N TYR A 117 -21.53 7.83 5.45
CA TYR A 117 -20.41 8.70 5.75
C TYR A 117 -19.24 8.43 4.82
N PHE A 118 -18.48 9.49 4.56
CA PHE A 118 -17.31 9.41 3.70
C PHE A 118 -16.19 10.28 4.25
N ILE A 119 -14.96 9.76 4.20
CA ILE A 119 -13.74 10.50 4.52
C ILE A 119 -12.59 10.07 3.59
N GLY A 120 -11.84 11.01 3.08
CA GLY A 120 -10.69 10.67 2.23
C GLY A 120 -9.88 11.85 1.74
N TYR A 121 -8.76 11.56 1.10
CA TYR A 121 -7.88 12.55 0.51
C TYR A 121 -8.12 12.70 -0.98
N PHE A 122 -8.41 13.92 -1.39
CA PHE A 122 -8.55 14.25 -2.80
C PHE A 122 -7.21 14.68 -3.42
N PHE A 123 -7.13 14.74 -4.76
CA PHE A 123 -5.92 15.02 -5.55
C PHE A 123 -4.98 16.12 -5.05
N SER A 124 -5.43 17.03 -4.18
CA SER A 124 -4.69 18.15 -3.61
C SER A 124 -4.15 17.87 -2.20
N ASN A 125 -4.12 16.62 -1.76
CA ASN A 125 -3.82 16.27 -0.36
C ASN A 125 -4.75 16.95 0.67
N LYS A 126 -5.94 17.39 0.25
CA LYS A 126 -6.96 17.94 1.15
C LYS A 126 -7.83 16.81 1.65
N LEU A 127 -7.97 16.71 2.96
CA LEU A 127 -8.94 15.84 3.57
C LEU A 127 -10.35 16.36 3.24
N THR A 128 -11.21 15.46 2.79
CA THR A 128 -12.59 15.75 2.43
C THR A 128 -13.49 14.73 3.09
N SER A 129 -14.59 15.18 3.67
CA SER A 129 -15.61 14.30 4.22
C SER A 129 -16.98 14.96 4.11
N ASN A 130 -18.03 14.17 4.25
CA ASN A 130 -19.41 14.67 4.31
C ASN A 130 -19.92 14.91 5.73
N PHE A 131 -19.10 14.79 6.76
CA PHE A 131 -19.48 14.97 8.17
C PHE A 131 -18.55 15.88 8.99
N MET A 132 -17.42 16.31 8.41
CA MET A 132 -16.48 17.18 9.14
C MET A 132 -16.93 18.65 9.09
N LYS A 133 -16.87 19.32 10.25
CA LYS A 133 -16.97 20.78 10.30
C LYS A 133 -15.80 21.39 9.52
N SER A 134 -16.02 22.56 8.93
CA SER A 134 -15.07 23.31 8.07
C SER A 134 -13.70 23.61 8.70
N GLU A 135 -13.52 23.37 9.98
CA GLU A 135 -12.30 23.65 10.75
C GLU A 135 -11.16 22.67 10.51
N TYR A 136 -11.44 21.46 10.00
CA TYR A 136 -10.43 20.45 9.72
C TYR A 136 -9.89 20.53 8.26
N LYS A 137 -9.51 21.70 7.84
CA LYS A 137 -8.78 21.87 6.56
C LYS A 137 -7.31 21.52 6.73
N TYR A 138 -7.02 20.25 6.97
CA TYR A 138 -5.64 19.78 6.94
C TYR A 138 -5.14 19.77 5.48
N SER A 139 -4.34 20.75 5.14
CA SER A 139 -3.53 20.70 3.93
C SER A 139 -2.25 19.92 4.25
N LEU A 140 -2.09 18.71 3.71
CA LEU A 140 -0.81 18.02 3.73
C LEU A 140 0.10 18.67 2.68
N THR A 141 0.65 19.83 3.01
CA THR A 141 1.61 20.53 2.15
C THR A 141 3.01 19.93 2.24
N SER A 142 3.27 19.15 3.30
CA SER A 142 4.52 18.40 3.51
C SER A 142 4.28 17.30 4.55
N GLY A 143 4.99 16.19 4.43
CA GLY A 143 5.11 15.21 5.49
C GLY A 143 4.79 13.76 5.10
N HIS A 144 5.23 12.86 5.97
CA HIS A 144 5.17 11.44 5.80
C HIS A 144 3.74 10.92 5.58
N TYR A 145 3.61 9.83 4.81
CA TYR A 145 2.32 9.19 4.46
C TYR A 145 1.46 8.85 5.69
N PHE A 146 2.07 8.53 6.82
CA PHE A 146 1.40 8.30 8.10
C PHE A 146 0.53 9.46 8.59
N ARG A 147 0.83 10.70 8.21
CA ARG A 147 -0.05 11.83 8.55
C ARG A 147 -1.47 11.67 8.00
N LYS A 148 -1.63 11.00 6.85
CA LYS A 148 -2.95 10.70 6.30
C LYS A 148 -3.73 9.77 7.23
N ILE A 149 -3.07 8.75 7.78
CA ILE A 149 -3.65 7.80 8.73
C ILE A 149 -4.12 8.55 9.98
N PHE A 150 -3.22 9.31 10.59
CA PHE A 150 -3.52 10.05 11.81
C PHE A 150 -4.67 11.03 11.64
N THR A 151 -4.70 11.76 10.53
CA THR A 151 -5.79 12.70 10.26
C THR A 151 -7.14 12.01 10.03
N ILE A 152 -7.15 10.81 9.45
CA ILE A 152 -8.36 10.00 9.32
C ILE A 152 -8.82 9.52 10.70
N LEU A 153 -7.89 9.06 11.55
CA LEU A 153 -8.18 8.62 12.91
C LEU A 153 -8.70 9.76 13.79
N ASP A 154 -8.05 10.93 13.72
CA ASP A 154 -8.50 12.15 14.43
C ASP A 154 -9.93 12.53 14.02
N ALA A 155 -10.23 12.45 12.72
CA ALA A 155 -11.56 12.78 12.18
C ALA A 155 -12.65 11.77 12.62
N LEU A 156 -12.27 10.53 12.92
CA LEU A 156 -13.15 9.47 13.40
C LEU A 156 -13.18 9.39 14.93
N ASP A 157 -12.49 10.30 15.62
CA ASP A 157 -12.37 10.30 17.10
C ASP A 157 -11.84 8.95 17.62
N ILE A 158 -10.77 8.47 16.99
CA ILE A 158 -10.09 7.23 17.35
C ILE A 158 -8.77 7.56 18.01
N GLU A 159 -8.63 7.16 19.28
CA GLU A 159 -7.38 7.28 20.02
C GLU A 159 -6.32 6.32 19.45
N TYR A 160 -5.07 6.76 19.38
CA TYR A 160 -3.93 5.96 18.89
C TYR A 160 -2.62 6.46 19.49
N ASP A 161 -1.67 5.55 19.63
CA ASP A 161 -0.30 5.87 19.99
C ASP A 161 0.57 5.99 18.72
N LYS A 162 1.08 7.20 18.46
CA LYS A 162 1.92 7.49 17.27
C LYS A 162 3.25 6.74 17.27
N GLU A 163 3.76 6.42 18.44
CA GLU A 163 5.08 5.79 18.61
C GLU A 163 4.99 4.26 18.59
N ASN A 164 3.81 3.70 18.93
CA ASN A 164 3.59 2.26 19.07
C ASN A 164 2.46 1.74 18.18
N LEU A 165 2.49 2.06 16.89
CA LEU A 165 1.53 1.51 15.93
C LEU A 165 1.73 0.01 15.77
N SER A 166 0.66 -0.74 15.92
CA SER A 166 0.63 -2.17 15.61
C SER A 166 0.56 -2.41 14.11
N TYR A 167 1.31 -3.41 13.64
CA TYR A 167 1.28 -3.85 12.27
C TYR A 167 0.75 -5.29 12.18
N PRO A 168 -0.07 -5.61 11.17
CA PRO A 168 -0.58 -6.96 10.99
C PRO A 168 0.54 -7.90 10.55
N ARG A 169 0.29 -9.19 10.70
CA ARG A 169 1.17 -10.22 10.16
C ARG A 169 0.96 -10.34 8.64
N ILE A 170 2.05 -10.59 7.93
CA ILE A 170 1.96 -11.02 6.56
C ILE A 170 1.65 -12.52 6.53
N MET A 171 0.76 -12.93 5.64
CA MET A 171 0.49 -14.33 5.39
C MET A 171 1.73 -14.99 4.79
N THR A 172 2.21 -16.03 5.46
CA THR A 172 3.32 -16.86 4.96
C THR A 172 2.88 -18.30 4.98
N THR A 173 3.42 -19.10 4.07
CA THR A 173 3.08 -20.52 3.99
C THR A 173 3.79 -21.38 5.06
N ASP A 174 4.89 -20.85 5.63
CA ASP A 174 5.69 -21.57 6.61
C ASP A 174 6.56 -20.60 7.45
N PHE A 175 6.28 -20.50 8.75
CA PHE A 175 6.99 -19.63 9.69
C PHE A 175 8.32 -20.21 10.20
N THR A 176 8.62 -21.48 9.90
CA THR A 176 9.67 -22.23 10.59
C THR A 176 11.03 -22.20 9.92
N ARG A 177 11.15 -21.75 8.70
CA ARG A 177 12.41 -21.77 7.95
C ARG A 177 12.92 -20.39 7.57
N ASN A 178 13.99 -19.95 8.22
CA ASN A 178 14.87 -18.95 7.66
C ASN A 178 15.73 -19.63 6.58
N SER A 179 15.73 -19.06 5.38
CA SER A 179 16.67 -19.48 4.33
C SER A 179 17.96 -18.65 4.42
N ASP A 180 19.08 -19.21 3.96
CA ASP A 180 20.32 -18.43 3.80
C ASP A 180 20.31 -17.58 2.52
N ASN A 181 19.15 -17.45 1.86
CA ASN A 181 19.03 -16.72 0.60
C ASN A 181 19.07 -15.20 0.83
N VAL A 182 19.65 -14.51 -0.13
CA VAL A 182 19.48 -13.07 -0.32
C VAL A 182 18.40 -12.86 -1.38
N VAL A 183 17.34 -12.13 -1.02
CA VAL A 183 16.27 -11.80 -1.95
C VAL A 183 16.47 -10.38 -2.46
N ILE A 184 16.44 -10.20 -3.77
CA ILE A 184 16.68 -8.91 -4.42
C ILE A 184 15.48 -8.54 -5.30
N ALA A 185 14.90 -7.34 -5.07
CA ALA A 185 13.90 -6.72 -5.92
C ALA A 185 14.51 -5.50 -6.65
N PRO A 186 15.15 -5.70 -7.81
CA PRO A 186 16.03 -4.68 -8.37
C PRO A 186 15.32 -3.66 -9.26
N TYR A 187 14.03 -3.83 -9.56
CA TYR A 187 13.31 -2.95 -10.47
C TYR A 187 12.28 -2.06 -9.74
N VAL A 188 12.10 -0.85 -10.25
CA VAL A 188 11.03 0.07 -9.88
C VAL A 188 10.56 0.87 -11.11
N ASN A 189 9.26 1.13 -11.22
CA ASN A 189 8.66 1.84 -12.36
C ASN A 189 9.02 3.34 -12.47
N TRP A 190 9.70 3.89 -11.46
CA TRP A 190 10.06 5.30 -11.39
C TRP A 190 11.55 5.45 -11.58
N GLU A 191 11.94 6.00 -12.73
CA GLU A 191 13.34 6.14 -13.13
C GLU A 191 14.19 6.83 -12.06
N GLU A 192 13.64 7.86 -11.41
CA GLU A 192 14.32 8.62 -10.36
C GLU A 192 14.61 7.80 -9.08
N ARG A 193 13.94 6.65 -8.93
CA ARG A 193 14.13 5.72 -7.80
C ARG A 193 14.93 4.49 -8.21
N GLN A 194 15.19 4.31 -9.52
CA GLN A 194 15.87 3.11 -10.03
C GLN A 194 17.36 3.14 -9.70
N PHE A 195 17.83 2.22 -8.87
CA PHE A 195 19.27 1.98 -8.72
C PHE A 195 19.83 1.35 -9.99
N PRO A 196 20.98 1.84 -10.51
CA PRO A 196 21.47 1.44 -11.83
C PRO A 196 21.74 -0.05 -11.98
N LEU A 197 21.39 -0.62 -13.14
CA LEU A 197 21.63 -2.03 -13.48
C LEU A 197 23.07 -2.45 -13.24
N SER A 198 24.05 -1.66 -13.72
CA SER A 198 25.49 -1.94 -13.54
C SER A 198 25.92 -2.01 -12.08
N LYS A 199 25.27 -1.25 -11.22
CA LYS A 199 25.52 -1.26 -9.78
C LYS A 199 24.94 -2.50 -9.11
N PHE A 200 23.77 -2.98 -9.57
CA PHE A 200 23.23 -4.26 -9.14
C PHE A 200 24.12 -5.42 -9.56
N VAL A 201 24.65 -5.40 -10.78
CA VAL A 201 25.63 -6.42 -11.26
C VAL A 201 26.83 -6.47 -10.33
N SER A 202 27.46 -5.32 -10.05
CA SER A 202 28.63 -5.25 -9.16
C SER A 202 28.30 -5.72 -7.73
N LEU A 203 27.12 -5.31 -7.21
CA LEU A 203 26.67 -5.73 -5.89
C LEU A 203 26.50 -7.26 -5.80
N ILE A 204 25.86 -7.86 -6.82
CA ILE A 204 25.62 -9.30 -6.83
C ILE A 204 26.93 -10.06 -6.95
N HIS A 205 27.88 -9.64 -7.79
CA HIS A 205 29.20 -10.25 -7.84
C HIS A 205 29.91 -10.20 -6.48
N SER A 206 29.91 -9.05 -5.81
CA SER A 206 30.51 -8.94 -4.48
C SER A 206 29.82 -9.85 -3.44
N LEU A 207 28.48 -9.98 -3.50
CA LEU A 207 27.74 -10.91 -2.62
C LEU A 207 28.15 -12.37 -2.92
N LEU A 208 28.28 -12.74 -4.18
CA LEU A 208 28.68 -14.10 -4.59
C LEU A 208 30.11 -14.44 -4.18
N GLU A 209 30.99 -13.46 -4.04
CA GLU A 209 32.36 -13.63 -3.55
C GLU A 209 32.42 -13.81 -2.04
N ILE A 210 31.65 -13.03 -1.27
CA ILE A 210 31.74 -12.99 0.19
C ILE A 210 30.85 -14.00 0.90
N CYS A 211 29.85 -14.58 0.24
CA CYS A 211 28.96 -15.57 0.82
C CYS A 211 28.68 -16.74 -0.13
N SER A 212 28.37 -17.91 0.46
CA SER A 212 27.88 -19.09 -0.27
C SER A 212 26.36 -19.05 -0.51
N CYS A 213 25.70 -17.94 -0.21
CA CYS A 213 24.26 -17.78 -0.30
C CYS A 213 23.73 -17.91 -1.73
N LYS A 214 22.50 -18.34 -1.87
CA LYS A 214 21.74 -18.25 -3.12
C LYS A 214 21.09 -16.87 -3.21
N ILE A 215 21.11 -16.26 -4.37
CA ILE A 215 20.47 -14.98 -4.65
C ILE A 215 19.21 -15.24 -5.45
N VAL A 216 18.09 -14.69 -4.99
CA VAL A 216 16.79 -14.84 -5.64
C VAL A 216 16.32 -13.46 -6.11
N LEU A 217 16.22 -13.29 -7.43
CA LEU A 217 15.58 -12.10 -8.00
C LEU A 217 14.06 -12.29 -7.97
N ILE A 218 13.36 -11.25 -7.52
CA ILE A 218 11.90 -11.22 -7.50
C ILE A 218 11.39 -9.99 -8.25
N GLY A 219 10.15 -10.09 -8.72
CA GLY A 219 9.47 -9.01 -9.42
C GLY A 219 8.13 -9.47 -9.98
N SER A 220 7.33 -8.51 -10.45
CA SER A 220 6.05 -8.78 -11.07
C SER A 220 6.21 -9.31 -12.51
N ASP A 221 5.09 -9.58 -13.15
CA ASP A 221 4.99 -9.92 -14.57
C ASP A 221 5.04 -8.71 -15.53
N ASN A 222 5.32 -7.51 -15.00
CA ASN A 222 5.51 -6.31 -15.82
C ASN A 222 6.65 -6.56 -16.83
N PRO A 223 6.40 -6.41 -18.14
CA PRO A 223 7.39 -6.69 -19.18
C PRO A 223 8.73 -5.95 -19.00
N LEU A 224 8.70 -4.70 -18.52
CA LEU A 224 9.91 -3.91 -18.27
C LEU A 224 10.73 -4.47 -17.10
N GLU A 225 10.05 -4.93 -16.04
CA GLU A 225 10.69 -5.56 -14.89
C GLU A 225 11.29 -6.91 -15.25
N VAL A 226 10.53 -7.72 -16.01
CA VAL A 226 11.01 -9.03 -16.52
C VAL A 226 12.24 -8.85 -17.40
N GLU A 227 12.24 -7.87 -18.31
CA GLU A 227 13.37 -7.59 -19.20
C GLU A 227 14.59 -7.11 -18.40
N PHE A 228 14.41 -6.18 -17.45
CA PHE A 228 15.48 -5.69 -16.59
C PHE A 228 16.16 -6.83 -15.81
N ASN A 229 15.37 -7.73 -15.24
CA ASN A 229 15.89 -8.84 -14.44
C ASN A 229 16.53 -9.94 -15.29
N LYS A 230 16.08 -10.16 -16.54
CA LYS A 230 16.76 -11.02 -17.51
C LYS A 230 18.12 -10.47 -17.90
N GLN A 231 18.22 -9.16 -18.15
CA GLN A 231 19.51 -8.53 -18.44
C GLN A 231 20.47 -8.65 -17.25
N LEU A 232 19.98 -8.44 -16.03
CA LEU A 232 20.76 -8.60 -14.80
C LEU A 232 21.26 -10.04 -14.65
N GLU A 233 20.41 -11.03 -14.87
CA GLU A 233 20.75 -12.45 -14.82
C GLU A 233 21.82 -12.82 -15.86
N ALA A 234 21.67 -12.35 -17.09
CA ALA A 234 22.62 -12.59 -18.16
C ALA A 234 24.01 -11.99 -17.89
N LEU A 235 24.04 -10.79 -17.30
CA LEU A 235 25.30 -10.10 -16.97
C LEU A 235 26.02 -10.73 -15.78
N VAL A 236 25.28 -11.25 -14.80
CA VAL A 236 25.85 -11.91 -13.61
C VAL A 236 26.29 -13.34 -13.94
N SER A 237 25.53 -14.08 -14.74
CA SER A 237 25.84 -15.43 -15.25
C SER A 237 26.31 -16.41 -14.17
N SER A 238 25.56 -16.58 -13.08
CA SER A 238 25.92 -17.46 -11.96
C SER A 238 24.85 -18.51 -11.69
N SER A 239 25.26 -19.77 -11.45
CA SER A 239 24.35 -20.84 -11.01
C SER A 239 23.72 -20.62 -9.63
N ARG A 240 24.23 -19.69 -8.83
CA ARG A 240 23.67 -19.28 -7.54
C ARG A 240 22.66 -18.14 -7.65
N LEU A 241 22.39 -17.62 -8.84
CA LEU A 241 21.35 -16.64 -9.12
C LEU A 241 20.11 -17.35 -9.66
N ASP A 242 18.98 -17.15 -9.00
CA ASP A 242 17.66 -17.71 -9.35
C ASP A 242 16.71 -16.57 -9.66
N ASN A 243 16.33 -16.44 -10.93
CA ASN A 243 15.43 -15.39 -11.37
C ASN A 243 13.98 -15.87 -11.37
N GLN A 244 13.21 -15.44 -10.38
CA GLN A 244 11.78 -15.76 -10.22
C GLN A 244 10.86 -14.61 -10.64
N THR A 245 11.35 -13.61 -11.34
CA THR A 245 10.56 -12.48 -11.84
C THR A 245 9.46 -12.94 -12.79
N GLY A 246 8.24 -12.49 -12.55
CA GLY A 246 7.07 -12.89 -13.36
C GLY A 246 6.45 -14.24 -12.98
N TYR A 247 7.09 -15.02 -12.11
CA TYR A 247 6.61 -16.35 -11.70
C TYR A 247 6.09 -16.38 -10.26
N THR A 248 6.09 -15.25 -9.55
CA THR A 248 5.67 -15.16 -8.18
C THR A 248 4.34 -14.42 -8.06
N THR A 249 3.35 -15.04 -7.42
CA THR A 249 2.20 -14.33 -6.89
C THR A 249 2.67 -13.41 -5.75
N LEU A 250 1.84 -12.46 -5.35
CA LEU A 250 2.15 -11.56 -4.23
C LEU A 250 2.40 -12.33 -2.92
N LEU A 251 1.60 -13.39 -2.69
CA LEU A 251 1.77 -14.26 -1.53
C LEU A 251 3.10 -15.02 -1.56
N LYS A 252 3.47 -15.58 -2.71
CA LYS A 252 4.76 -16.28 -2.88
C LYS A 252 5.95 -15.32 -2.73
N MET A 253 5.85 -14.11 -3.26
CA MET A 253 6.87 -13.07 -3.08
C MET A 253 7.03 -12.70 -1.61
N SER A 254 5.91 -12.50 -0.91
CA SER A 254 5.87 -12.27 0.53
C SER A 254 6.55 -13.40 1.32
N ASP A 255 6.28 -14.64 0.95
CA ASP A 255 6.88 -15.83 1.57
C ASP A 255 8.40 -15.88 1.34
N LEU A 256 8.88 -15.61 0.13
CA LEU A 256 10.31 -15.52 -0.17
C LEU A 256 11.00 -14.44 0.66
N ILE A 257 10.39 -13.25 0.75
CA ILE A 257 10.94 -12.13 1.55
C ILE A 257 10.93 -12.50 3.04
N SER A 258 9.85 -13.10 3.54
CA SER A 258 9.72 -13.45 4.96
C SER A 258 10.76 -14.45 5.44
N LYS A 259 11.28 -15.30 4.56
CA LYS A 259 12.30 -16.31 4.84
C LYS A 259 13.72 -15.86 4.54
N ALA A 260 13.88 -14.71 3.88
CA ALA A 260 15.19 -14.22 3.45
C ALA A 260 16.11 -13.91 4.63
N LYS A 261 17.40 -14.22 4.49
CA LYS A 261 18.46 -13.76 5.39
C LYS A 261 18.69 -12.26 5.28
N LEU A 262 18.55 -11.75 4.06
CA LEU A 262 18.70 -10.34 3.72
C LEU A 262 17.81 -10.02 2.52
N TYR A 263 17.08 -8.91 2.60
CA TYR A 263 16.39 -8.30 1.48
C TYR A 263 17.20 -7.11 0.95
N ILE A 264 17.27 -6.97 -0.37
CA ILE A 264 17.89 -5.82 -1.04
C ILE A 264 16.95 -5.34 -2.15
N GLY A 265 16.73 -4.03 -2.27
CA GLY A 265 15.88 -3.51 -3.35
C GLY A 265 15.77 -2.00 -3.39
N ASN A 266 15.01 -1.51 -4.36
CA ASN A 266 14.65 -0.11 -4.42
C ASN A 266 13.48 0.20 -3.46
N ASP A 267 13.21 1.48 -3.22
CA ASP A 267 12.01 1.97 -2.52
C ASP A 267 10.74 1.65 -3.34
N SER A 268 10.15 0.47 -3.06
CA SER A 268 9.02 -0.10 -3.79
C SER A 268 8.19 -1.04 -2.90
N GLY A 269 7.08 -1.59 -3.42
CA GLY A 269 6.20 -2.49 -2.68
C GLY A 269 6.90 -3.63 -1.92
N PRO A 270 7.82 -4.39 -2.52
CA PRO A 270 8.57 -5.44 -1.84
C PRO A 270 9.38 -4.97 -0.61
N SER A 271 9.91 -3.74 -0.61
CA SER A 271 10.64 -3.21 0.55
C SER A 271 9.74 -3.01 1.77
N HIS A 272 8.49 -2.60 1.55
CA HIS A 272 7.49 -2.49 2.62
C HIS A 272 7.09 -3.86 3.18
N ILE A 273 7.02 -4.88 2.32
CA ILE A 273 6.80 -6.27 2.76
C ILE A 273 7.97 -6.76 3.63
N ALA A 274 9.22 -6.44 3.24
CA ALA A 274 10.39 -6.79 4.03
C ALA A 274 10.38 -6.10 5.41
N TYR A 275 9.94 -4.84 5.46
CA TYR A 275 9.76 -4.10 6.70
C TYR A 275 8.73 -4.78 7.63
N LEU A 276 7.54 -5.12 7.12
CA LEU A 276 6.51 -5.81 7.91
C LEU A 276 6.98 -7.16 8.48
N ASN A 277 7.83 -7.86 7.74
CA ASN A 277 8.43 -9.12 8.19
C ASN A 277 9.62 -8.94 9.13
N ALA A 278 9.96 -7.72 9.53
CA ALA A 278 11.14 -7.39 10.32
C ALA A 278 12.44 -8.02 9.75
N ARG A 279 12.56 -8.08 8.42
CA ARG A 279 13.75 -8.62 7.76
C ARG A 279 14.87 -7.58 7.71
N ARG A 280 16.12 -8.04 7.82
CA ARG A 280 17.27 -7.20 7.53
C ARG A 280 17.17 -6.75 6.08
N SER A 281 17.21 -5.44 5.86
CA SER A 281 16.95 -4.87 4.54
C SER A 281 17.97 -3.79 4.19
N ILE A 282 18.36 -3.76 2.90
CA ILE A 282 19.08 -2.65 2.29
C ILE A 282 18.15 -2.09 1.22
N VAL A 283 17.70 -0.85 1.40
CA VAL A 283 16.77 -0.20 0.46
C VAL A 283 17.46 1.01 -0.15
N PHE A 284 17.52 1.02 -1.48
CA PHE A 284 18.04 2.16 -2.25
C PHE A 284 16.93 3.17 -2.48
N PHE A 285 17.15 4.36 -1.95
CA PHE A 285 16.26 5.48 -2.16
C PHE A 285 16.84 6.39 -3.25
N GLY A 286 16.00 6.81 -4.18
CA GLY A 286 16.39 7.76 -5.21
C GLY A 286 16.26 9.22 -4.74
N SER A 287 15.90 10.12 -5.66
CA SER A 287 15.78 11.55 -5.42
C SER A 287 14.54 11.97 -4.59
N VAL A 288 13.87 11.04 -3.95
CA VAL A 288 12.72 11.33 -3.07
C VAL A 288 13.24 12.03 -1.81
N ARG A 289 12.70 13.22 -1.51
CA ARG A 289 13.04 13.92 -0.27
C ARG A 289 12.56 13.11 0.94
N PHE A 290 13.47 12.85 1.84
CA PHE A 290 13.17 12.39 3.20
C PHE A 290 12.89 13.63 4.05
N GLU A 291 11.64 13.84 4.42
CA GLU A 291 11.25 14.85 5.42
C GLU A 291 10.57 14.16 6.61
#